data_15aa622156eb7368a3e8931d4df5f33d
#
_entry.id   15aa622156eb7368a3e8931d4df5f33d
#
_cell.length_a   1.000
_cell.length_b   1.000
_cell.length_c   1.000
_cell.angle_alpha   90.00
_cell.angle_beta   90.00
_cell.angle_gamma   90.00
#
_symmetry.space_group_name_H-M   'P 1'
#
loop_
_entity.id
_entity.type
_entity.pdbx_description
1 polymer ?
#
loop_
_entity_poly.entity_id
_entity_poly.type
_entity_poly.pdbx_seq_one_letter_code
_entity_poly.pdbx_strand_id
1 'polypeptide(L)'
;LKDNLAYMANYNKGVPKLDICKPDENGSYPLVWLVGDKSINYRWEKSGEGVRYMYLQVNPATWFLGLAGIILSLILIIGRVIFKTPIKNKNLFYLITTFTTLYVVYMAIMLQIERVMYLYHYFIPLIFSFILAFLVFNYVFEEKIANKSKKLYLGLIILVVIIIGTYKFFSPLSYYQPLTTEQFEKRIWFDFWKLKPIK
;
A
#
# COMPACT_ATOMS: atom_id res chain seq x y z
N LEU A 1 -20.85 8.73 -26.42
CA LEU A 1 -20.13 7.56 -25.87
C LEU A 1 -19.01 7.11 -26.80
N LYS A 2 -19.27 6.92 -28.12
CA LYS A 2 -18.25 6.51 -29.11
C LYS A 2 -17.08 7.48 -29.18
N ASP A 3 -17.33 8.78 -29.19
CA ASP A 3 -16.29 9.82 -29.24
C ASP A 3 -15.41 9.81 -27.98
N ASN A 4 -16.00 9.58 -26.81
CA ASN A 4 -15.26 9.46 -25.56
C ASN A 4 -14.37 8.21 -25.55
N LEU A 5 -14.86 7.08 -26.07
CA LEU A 5 -14.06 5.85 -26.18
C LEU A 5 -12.90 6.02 -27.17
N ALA A 6 -13.16 6.66 -28.32
CA ALA A 6 -12.12 6.97 -29.29
C ALA A 6 -11.06 7.91 -28.73
N TYR A 7 -11.49 8.94 -27.99
CA TYR A 7 -10.57 9.85 -27.29
C TYR A 7 -9.72 9.12 -26.26
N MET A 8 -10.31 8.28 -25.42
CA MET A 8 -9.59 7.49 -24.42
C MET A 8 -8.58 6.54 -25.06
N ALA A 9 -8.96 5.88 -26.17
CA ALA A 9 -8.05 4.99 -26.90
C ALA A 9 -6.85 5.75 -27.50
N ASN A 10 -7.09 6.93 -28.09
CA ASN A 10 -6.04 7.77 -28.65
C ASN A 10 -5.16 8.37 -27.55
N TYR A 11 -5.72 8.80 -26.43
CA TYR A 11 -4.98 9.28 -25.26
C TYR A 11 -4.06 8.19 -24.72
N ASN A 12 -4.56 6.97 -24.55
CA ASN A 12 -3.74 5.85 -24.08
C ASN A 12 -2.56 5.51 -24.98
N LYS A 13 -2.70 5.69 -26.31
CA LYS A 13 -1.58 5.53 -27.27
C LYS A 13 -0.51 6.60 -27.12
N GLY A 14 -0.87 7.81 -26.69
CA GLY A 14 0.04 8.94 -26.47
C GLY A 14 0.80 8.92 -25.14
N VAL A 15 0.36 8.09 -24.17
CA VAL A 15 1.05 7.98 -22.88
C VAL A 15 2.33 7.16 -23.02
N PRO A 16 3.51 7.67 -22.59
CA PRO A 16 4.76 6.94 -22.73
C PRO A 16 4.75 5.62 -21.95
N LYS A 17 5.53 4.65 -22.41
CA LYS A 17 5.81 3.42 -21.65
C LYS A 17 6.71 3.75 -20.46
N LEU A 18 6.63 2.93 -19.42
CA LEU A 18 7.49 3.05 -18.24
C LEU A 18 8.95 2.81 -18.65
N ASP A 19 9.80 3.80 -18.40
CA ASP A 19 11.24 3.70 -18.57
C ASP A 19 11.93 3.79 -17.18
N ILE A 20 12.19 2.63 -16.59
CA ILE A 20 12.87 2.53 -15.28
C ILE A 20 14.31 3.03 -15.29
N CYS A 21 14.94 3.15 -16.45
CA CYS A 21 16.30 3.69 -16.59
C CYS A 21 16.32 5.22 -16.58
N LYS A 22 15.18 5.88 -16.74
CA LYS A 22 15.10 7.34 -16.72
C LYS A 22 15.31 7.88 -15.31
N PRO A 23 16.30 8.80 -15.09
CA PRO A 23 16.71 9.24 -13.75
C PRO A 23 15.59 9.87 -12.91
N ASP A 24 14.67 10.58 -13.55
CA ASP A 24 13.57 11.31 -12.90
C ASP A 24 12.19 10.66 -13.14
N GLU A 25 12.16 9.37 -13.48
CA GLU A 25 10.91 8.65 -13.66
C GLU A 25 10.20 8.49 -12.32
N ASN A 26 8.99 9.05 -12.21
CA ASN A 26 8.13 8.91 -11.03
C ASN A 26 7.21 7.69 -11.10
N GLY A 27 7.08 7.09 -12.29
CA GLY A 27 6.35 5.85 -12.48
C GLY A 27 7.07 4.66 -11.87
N SER A 28 6.32 3.64 -11.50
CA SER A 28 6.84 2.39 -10.94
C SER A 28 6.06 1.18 -11.41
N TYR A 29 6.71 0.03 -11.36
CA TYR A 29 6.11 -1.23 -11.77
C TYR A 29 5.08 -1.72 -10.74
N PRO A 30 3.92 -2.28 -11.14
CA PRO A 30 2.86 -2.63 -10.20
C PRO A 30 3.27 -3.54 -9.04
N LEU A 31 4.19 -4.49 -9.25
CA LEU A 31 4.61 -5.41 -8.17
C LEU A 31 5.37 -4.71 -7.03
N VAL A 32 6.08 -3.62 -7.31
CA VAL A 32 6.81 -2.91 -6.25
C VAL A 32 5.90 -2.00 -5.41
N TRP A 33 4.64 -1.80 -5.83
CA TRP A 33 3.66 -1.10 -4.99
C TRP A 33 3.30 -1.86 -3.72
N LEU A 34 3.47 -3.19 -3.71
CA LEU A 34 3.25 -4.01 -2.52
C LEU A 34 4.11 -3.56 -1.33
N VAL A 35 5.29 -3.03 -1.62
CA VAL A 35 6.21 -2.50 -0.61
C VAL A 35 6.20 -0.97 -0.53
N GLY A 36 5.39 -0.31 -1.36
CA GLY A 36 5.26 1.16 -1.37
C GLY A 36 6.41 1.88 -2.06
N ASP A 37 6.92 1.30 -3.16
CA ASP A 37 8.01 1.91 -3.94
C ASP A 37 7.60 3.23 -4.59
N LYS A 38 8.56 4.16 -4.65
CA LYS A 38 8.48 5.49 -5.26
C LYS A 38 7.37 6.39 -4.73
N SER A 39 7.68 7.13 -3.69
CA SER A 39 6.88 8.27 -3.25
C SER A 39 6.82 9.34 -4.33
N ILE A 40 5.69 10.02 -4.45
CA ILE A 40 5.47 11.04 -5.49
C ILE A 40 5.50 12.42 -4.86
N ASN A 41 6.43 13.27 -5.32
CA ASN A 41 6.45 14.67 -4.92
C ASN A 41 5.54 15.49 -5.83
N TYR A 42 4.42 15.99 -5.29
CA TYR A 42 3.50 16.86 -6.03
C TYR A 42 3.91 18.33 -5.98
N ARG A 43 4.51 18.75 -4.86
CA ARG A 43 4.89 20.16 -4.64
C ARG A 43 5.92 20.27 -3.55
N TRP A 44 6.76 21.27 -3.68
CA TRP A 44 7.65 21.75 -2.61
C TRP A 44 7.78 23.29 -2.67
N GLU A 45 8.10 23.90 -1.54
CA GLU A 45 8.29 25.35 -1.41
C GLU A 45 9.29 25.63 -0.30
N LYS A 46 10.26 26.52 -0.55
CA LYS A 46 11.18 27.02 0.47
C LYS A 46 10.46 28.03 1.36
N SER A 47 10.62 27.91 2.65
CA SER A 47 10.14 28.86 3.66
C SER A 47 11.28 29.22 4.60
N GLY A 48 11.12 30.31 5.39
CA GLY A 48 12.14 30.72 6.36
C GLY A 48 12.45 29.67 7.44
N GLU A 49 11.54 28.71 7.67
CA GLU A 49 11.66 27.64 8.67
C GLU A 49 12.13 26.30 8.08
N GLY A 50 12.38 26.23 6.77
CA GLY A 50 12.77 25.01 6.07
C GLY A 50 12.05 24.84 4.74
N VAL A 51 11.91 23.60 4.28
CA VAL A 51 11.21 23.28 3.04
C VAL A 51 9.91 22.55 3.36
N ARG A 52 8.81 22.99 2.75
CA ARG A 52 7.50 22.35 2.82
C ARG A 52 7.37 21.40 1.65
N TYR A 53 6.92 20.17 1.90
CA TYR A 53 6.76 19.15 0.89
C TYR A 53 5.32 18.63 0.86
N MET A 54 4.86 18.25 -0.32
CA MET A 54 3.62 17.53 -0.51
C MET A 54 3.93 16.21 -1.24
N TYR A 55 4.22 15.18 -0.47
CA TYR A 55 4.47 13.84 -0.98
C TYR A 55 3.23 12.94 -0.85
N LEU A 56 2.98 12.12 -1.87
CA LEU A 56 2.27 10.87 -1.66
C LEU A 56 3.26 9.89 -1.04
N GLN A 57 3.21 9.76 0.28
CA GLN A 57 4.11 8.91 1.05
C GLN A 57 3.32 7.80 1.74
N VAL A 58 3.84 6.59 1.69
CA VAL A 58 3.25 5.45 2.38
C VAL A 58 3.48 5.54 3.89
N ASN A 59 2.47 5.16 4.68
CA ASN A 59 2.69 4.87 6.10
C ASN A 59 3.18 3.41 6.22
N PRO A 60 4.43 3.17 6.63
CA PRO A 60 5.01 1.83 6.62
C PRO A 60 4.23 0.84 7.49
N ALA A 61 3.72 1.27 8.65
CA ALA A 61 2.99 0.37 9.55
C ALA A 61 1.70 -0.16 8.92
N THR A 62 0.88 0.71 8.31
CA THR A 62 -0.35 0.28 7.64
C THR A 62 -0.08 -0.48 6.36
N TRP A 63 0.94 -0.07 5.61
CA TRP A 63 1.29 -0.73 4.35
C TRP A 63 1.75 -2.17 4.57
N PHE A 64 2.66 -2.39 5.52
CA PHE A 64 3.10 -3.75 5.85
C PHE A 64 2.01 -4.59 6.52
N LEU A 65 1.07 -3.96 7.23
CA LEU A 65 -0.12 -4.66 7.72
C LEU A 65 -0.98 -5.21 6.57
N GLY A 66 -1.21 -4.39 5.53
CA GLY A 66 -1.90 -4.81 4.32
C GLY A 66 -1.15 -5.94 3.59
N LEU A 67 0.17 -5.79 3.43
CA LEU A 67 1.01 -6.84 2.83
C LEU A 67 0.94 -8.15 3.61
N ALA A 68 0.99 -8.10 4.93
CA ALA A 68 0.82 -9.30 5.77
C ALA A 68 -0.56 -9.94 5.56
N GLY A 69 -1.62 -9.14 5.42
CA GLY A 69 -2.96 -9.62 5.09
C GLY A 69 -3.01 -10.41 3.78
N ILE A 70 -2.34 -9.90 2.73
CA ILE A 70 -2.25 -10.59 1.43
C ILE A 70 -1.47 -11.90 1.57
N ILE A 71 -0.28 -11.87 2.15
CA ILE A 71 0.58 -13.05 2.28
C ILE A 71 -0.14 -14.15 3.09
N LEU A 72 -0.71 -13.79 4.23
CA LEU A 72 -1.42 -14.76 5.08
C LEU A 72 -2.68 -15.32 4.40
N SER A 73 -3.42 -14.49 3.65
CA SER A 73 -4.58 -14.96 2.88
C SER A 73 -4.19 -15.99 1.82
N LEU A 74 -3.09 -15.75 1.10
CA LEU A 74 -2.54 -16.70 0.13
C LEU A 74 -2.09 -17.99 0.81
N ILE A 75 -1.41 -17.91 1.96
CA ILE A 75 -1.01 -19.08 2.74
C ILE A 75 -2.23 -19.92 3.15
N LEU A 76 -3.31 -19.30 3.62
CA LEU A 76 -4.53 -19.99 4.00
C LEU A 76 -5.18 -20.70 2.81
N ILE A 77 -5.27 -20.03 1.65
CA ILE A 77 -5.87 -20.60 0.44
C ILE A 77 -5.01 -21.76 -0.09
N ILE A 78 -3.70 -21.57 -0.21
CA ILE A 78 -2.74 -22.60 -0.63
C ILE A 78 -2.78 -23.80 0.34
N GLY A 79 -2.80 -23.53 1.65
CA GLY A 79 -2.93 -24.53 2.68
C GLY A 79 -4.19 -25.39 2.50
N ARG A 80 -5.32 -24.75 2.13
CA ARG A 80 -6.57 -25.48 1.85
C ARG A 80 -6.49 -26.29 0.57
N VAL A 81 -5.96 -25.73 -0.50
CA VAL A 81 -5.96 -26.37 -1.84
C VAL A 81 -4.95 -27.51 -1.88
N ILE A 82 -3.73 -27.29 -1.41
CA ILE A 82 -2.63 -28.27 -1.51
C ILE A 82 -2.66 -29.25 -0.34
N PHE A 83 -2.72 -28.75 0.90
CA PHE A 83 -2.60 -29.58 2.11
C PHE A 83 -3.94 -30.02 2.70
N LYS A 84 -5.08 -29.64 2.06
CA LYS A 84 -6.45 -29.97 2.50
C LYS A 84 -6.72 -29.61 3.97
N THR A 85 -6.09 -28.54 4.47
CA THR A 85 -6.28 -28.09 5.86
C THR A 85 -7.75 -27.85 6.18
N PRO A 86 -8.24 -28.19 7.38
CA PRO A 86 -9.64 -27.99 7.74
C PRO A 86 -9.98 -26.50 7.79
N ILE A 87 -11.18 -26.15 7.31
CA ILE A 87 -11.70 -24.78 7.36
C ILE A 87 -12.43 -24.61 8.69
N LYS A 88 -11.93 -23.72 9.56
CA LYS A 88 -12.54 -23.43 10.86
C LYS A 88 -13.88 -22.71 10.69
N ASN A 89 -13.87 -21.60 9.96
CA ASN A 89 -15.02 -20.74 9.70
C ASN A 89 -15.22 -20.58 8.20
N LYS A 90 -16.24 -21.24 7.65
CA LYS A 90 -16.51 -21.24 6.19
C LYS A 90 -16.81 -19.84 5.65
N ASN A 91 -17.61 -19.06 6.37
CA ASN A 91 -18.00 -17.73 5.91
C ASN A 91 -16.81 -16.78 5.82
N LEU A 92 -15.97 -16.73 6.85
CA LEU A 92 -14.74 -15.93 6.82
C LEU A 92 -13.78 -16.43 5.74
N PHE A 93 -13.64 -17.74 5.57
CA PHE A 93 -12.77 -18.30 4.53
C PHE A 93 -13.24 -17.92 3.12
N TYR A 94 -14.55 -17.95 2.84
CA TYR A 94 -15.09 -17.52 1.56
C TYR A 94 -14.86 -16.01 1.31
N LEU A 95 -15.05 -15.18 2.33
CA LEU A 95 -14.73 -13.74 2.21
C LEU A 95 -13.24 -13.51 1.92
N ILE A 96 -12.35 -14.21 2.64
CA ILE A 96 -10.90 -14.15 2.39
C ILE A 96 -10.59 -14.54 0.94
N THR A 97 -11.15 -15.65 0.46
CA THR A 97 -10.93 -16.11 -0.91
C THR A 97 -11.44 -15.09 -1.93
N THR A 98 -12.63 -14.52 -1.71
CA THR A 98 -13.21 -13.52 -2.60
C THR A 98 -12.32 -12.28 -2.70
N PHE A 99 -11.94 -11.68 -1.58
CA PHE A 99 -11.11 -10.47 -1.60
C PHE A 99 -9.68 -10.74 -2.10
N THR A 100 -9.13 -11.94 -1.83
CA THR A 100 -7.84 -12.34 -2.41
C THR A 100 -7.93 -12.45 -3.93
N THR A 101 -9.03 -13.04 -4.45
CA THR A 101 -9.25 -13.15 -5.90
C THR A 101 -9.39 -11.77 -6.53
N LEU A 102 -10.18 -10.87 -5.94
CA LEU A 102 -10.31 -9.48 -6.42
C LEU A 102 -8.97 -8.77 -6.45
N TYR A 103 -8.17 -8.90 -5.40
CA TYR A 103 -6.82 -8.34 -5.33
C TYR A 103 -5.92 -8.87 -6.45
N VAL A 104 -5.85 -10.20 -6.60
CA VAL A 104 -4.99 -10.85 -7.60
C VAL A 104 -5.42 -10.50 -9.02
N VAL A 105 -6.72 -10.52 -9.32
CA VAL A 105 -7.25 -10.15 -10.64
C VAL A 105 -6.95 -8.69 -10.97
N TYR A 106 -7.15 -7.78 -10.01
CA TYR A 106 -6.81 -6.37 -10.21
C TYR A 106 -5.31 -6.20 -10.52
N MET A 107 -4.45 -6.81 -9.72
CA MET A 107 -3.00 -6.72 -9.93
C MET A 107 -2.57 -7.36 -11.26
N ALA A 108 -3.18 -8.48 -11.65
CA ALA A 108 -2.91 -9.14 -12.93
C ALA A 108 -3.28 -8.22 -14.12
N ILE A 109 -4.40 -7.48 -14.03
CA ILE A 109 -4.78 -6.49 -15.05
C ILE A 109 -3.77 -5.35 -15.09
N MET A 110 -3.35 -4.82 -13.92
CA MET A 110 -2.37 -3.73 -13.86
C MET A 110 -1.01 -4.14 -14.45
N LEU A 111 -0.61 -5.39 -14.32
CA LEU A 111 0.64 -5.91 -14.90
C LEU A 111 0.63 -5.94 -16.45
N GLN A 112 -0.55 -5.95 -17.07
CA GLN A 112 -0.69 -5.96 -18.52
C GLN A 112 -0.68 -4.56 -19.13
N ILE A 113 -0.74 -3.52 -18.32
CA ILE A 113 -0.76 -2.14 -18.77
C ILE A 113 0.68 -1.66 -18.98
N GLU A 114 1.06 -1.43 -20.23
CA GLU A 114 2.43 -1.04 -20.61
C GLU A 114 2.77 0.44 -20.39
N ARG A 115 1.77 1.29 -20.16
CA ARG A 115 2.00 2.72 -19.93
C ARG A 115 2.62 3.01 -18.57
N VAL A 116 3.24 4.18 -18.43
CA VAL A 116 3.71 4.66 -17.13
C VAL A 116 2.55 4.71 -16.12
N MET A 117 2.77 4.08 -14.97
CA MET A 117 1.83 4.05 -13.86
C MET A 117 2.51 4.45 -12.56
N TYR A 118 1.72 4.86 -11.60
CA TYR A 118 2.17 5.50 -10.36
C TYR A 118 1.57 4.80 -9.14
N LEU A 119 2.19 4.99 -7.99
CA LEU A 119 1.79 4.40 -6.71
C LEU A 119 0.30 4.59 -6.37
N TYR A 120 -0.33 5.69 -6.80
CA TYR A 120 -1.76 5.93 -6.50
C TYR A 120 -2.71 4.95 -7.22
N HIS A 121 -2.28 4.26 -8.27
CA HIS A 121 -3.09 3.19 -8.87
C HIS A 121 -3.25 1.98 -7.95
N TYR A 122 -2.39 1.88 -6.92
CA TYR A 122 -2.47 0.82 -5.92
C TYR A 122 -3.56 1.06 -4.87
N PHE A 123 -4.25 2.20 -4.83
CA PHE A 123 -5.25 2.47 -3.78
C PHE A 123 -6.39 1.46 -3.72
N ILE A 124 -6.88 0.97 -4.84
CA ILE A 124 -7.94 -0.05 -4.85
C ILE A 124 -7.44 -1.37 -4.26
N PRO A 125 -6.35 -1.98 -4.74
CA PRO A 125 -5.81 -3.19 -4.11
C PRO A 125 -5.33 -2.96 -2.68
N LEU A 126 -4.90 -1.76 -2.31
CA LEU A 126 -4.56 -1.42 -0.93
C LEU A 126 -5.78 -1.55 0.00
N ILE A 127 -6.96 -1.09 -0.42
CA ILE A 127 -8.21 -1.28 0.32
C ILE A 127 -8.50 -2.78 0.50
N PHE A 128 -8.36 -3.58 -0.54
CA PHE A 128 -8.53 -5.03 -0.44
C PHE A 128 -7.52 -5.65 0.53
N SER A 129 -6.27 -5.18 0.53
CA SER A 129 -5.24 -5.67 1.45
C SER A 129 -5.57 -5.40 2.92
N PHE A 130 -6.15 -4.23 3.24
CA PHE A 130 -6.61 -3.92 4.59
C PHE A 130 -7.81 -4.76 5.01
N ILE A 131 -8.77 -4.98 4.11
CA ILE A 131 -9.89 -5.89 4.35
C ILE A 131 -9.37 -7.30 4.62
N LEU A 132 -8.40 -7.78 3.82
CA LEU A 132 -7.78 -9.08 4.00
C LEU A 132 -7.05 -9.18 5.35
N ALA A 133 -6.28 -8.16 5.75
CA ALA A 133 -5.62 -8.13 7.05
C ALA A 133 -6.63 -8.30 8.19
N PHE A 134 -7.76 -7.60 8.12
CA PHE A 134 -8.84 -7.71 9.11
C PHE A 134 -9.51 -9.10 9.08
N LEU A 135 -9.86 -9.62 7.92
CA LEU A 135 -10.53 -10.92 7.79
C LEU A 135 -9.62 -12.07 8.25
N VAL A 136 -8.35 -12.05 7.83
CA VAL A 136 -7.36 -13.06 8.24
C VAL A 136 -7.09 -12.97 9.73
N PHE A 137 -6.99 -11.77 10.30
CA PHE A 137 -6.85 -11.60 11.74
C PHE A 137 -8.02 -12.25 12.49
N ASN A 138 -9.26 -11.99 12.08
CA ASN A 138 -10.44 -12.61 12.68
C ASN A 138 -10.44 -14.12 12.53
N TYR A 139 -10.07 -14.65 11.37
CA TYR A 139 -10.02 -16.09 11.10
C TYR A 139 -8.97 -16.80 11.98
N VAL A 140 -7.79 -16.21 12.11
CA VAL A 140 -6.67 -16.83 12.87
C VAL A 140 -6.90 -16.74 14.38
N PHE A 141 -7.45 -15.62 14.85
CA PHE A 141 -7.62 -15.34 16.29
C PHE A 141 -9.05 -15.50 16.78
N GLU A 142 -9.94 -16.17 16.04
CA GLU A 142 -11.37 -16.37 16.37
C GLU A 142 -11.58 -16.79 17.82
N GLU A 143 -10.89 -17.84 18.26
CA GLU A 143 -10.98 -18.37 19.64
C GLU A 143 -10.48 -17.37 20.70
N LYS A 144 -9.38 -16.63 20.40
CA LYS A 144 -8.84 -15.65 21.33
C LYS A 144 -9.72 -14.42 21.45
N ILE A 145 -10.42 -14.07 20.34
CA ILE A 145 -11.41 -12.98 20.33
C ILE A 145 -12.63 -13.39 21.15
N ALA A 146 -13.17 -14.60 20.91
CA ALA A 146 -14.31 -15.14 21.67
C ALA A 146 -14.02 -15.21 23.19
N ASN A 147 -12.81 -15.62 23.56
CA ASN A 147 -12.35 -15.72 24.95
C ASN A 147 -11.87 -14.37 25.53
N LYS A 148 -12.05 -13.25 24.86
CA LYS A 148 -11.65 -11.89 25.29
C LYS A 148 -10.20 -11.83 25.82
N SER A 149 -9.26 -12.42 25.09
CA SER A 149 -7.86 -12.55 25.51
C SER A 149 -7.21 -11.18 25.74
N LYS A 150 -6.84 -10.87 26.99
CA LYS A 150 -6.17 -9.60 27.34
C LYS A 150 -4.87 -9.38 26.56
N LYS A 151 -4.10 -10.46 26.29
CA LYS A 151 -2.85 -10.38 25.52
C LYS A 151 -3.12 -9.97 24.07
N LEU A 152 -4.21 -10.45 23.45
CA LEU A 152 -4.60 -10.07 22.09
C LEU A 152 -4.97 -8.59 22.03
N TYR A 153 -5.79 -8.10 22.96
CA TYR A 153 -6.18 -6.69 23.01
C TYR A 153 -5.00 -5.77 23.28
N LEU A 154 -4.07 -6.17 24.14
CA LEU A 154 -2.83 -5.43 24.36
C LEU A 154 -2.01 -5.33 23.07
N GLY A 155 -1.88 -6.43 22.31
CA GLY A 155 -1.20 -6.43 21.01
C GLY A 155 -1.87 -5.48 20.00
N LEU A 156 -3.21 -5.44 19.95
CA LEU A 156 -3.95 -4.50 19.12
C LEU A 156 -3.72 -3.04 19.51
N ILE A 157 -3.71 -2.74 20.81
CA ILE A 157 -3.41 -1.39 21.33
C ILE A 157 -2.00 -0.97 20.88
N ILE A 158 -1.01 -1.84 21.05
CA ILE A 158 0.38 -1.57 20.61
C ILE A 158 0.41 -1.30 19.10
N LEU A 159 -0.27 -2.11 18.30
CA LEU A 159 -0.35 -1.91 16.85
C LEU A 159 -0.95 -0.54 16.50
N VAL A 160 -2.05 -0.14 17.16
CA VAL A 160 -2.67 1.18 16.96
C VAL A 160 -1.71 2.31 17.31
N VAL A 161 -0.99 2.19 18.44
CA VAL A 161 0.02 3.18 18.86
C VAL A 161 1.13 3.30 17.81
N ILE A 162 1.61 2.18 17.25
CA ILE A 162 2.63 2.17 16.18
C ILE A 162 2.09 2.88 14.91
N ILE A 163 0.85 2.58 14.51
CA ILE A 163 0.22 3.21 13.34
C ILE A 163 0.09 4.72 13.52
N ILE A 164 -0.39 5.17 14.69
CA ILE A 164 -0.52 6.60 14.98
C ILE A 164 0.86 7.26 15.08
N GLY A 165 1.83 6.61 15.69
CA GLY A 165 3.20 7.12 15.81
C GLY A 165 3.87 7.30 14.46
N THR A 166 3.80 6.29 13.58
CA THR A 166 4.33 6.38 12.21
C THR A 166 3.57 7.42 11.38
N TYR A 167 2.25 7.49 11.50
CA TYR A 167 1.46 8.53 10.84
C TYR A 167 1.92 9.94 11.25
N LYS A 168 2.02 10.20 12.55
CA LYS A 168 2.51 11.49 13.08
C LYS A 168 3.93 11.82 12.62
N PHE A 169 4.80 10.82 12.60
CA PHE A 169 6.20 10.99 12.16
C PHE A 169 6.32 11.37 10.70
N PHE A 170 5.54 10.74 9.80
CA PHE A 170 5.59 10.99 8.35
C PHE A 170 4.64 12.10 7.89
N SER A 171 3.67 12.52 8.69
CA SER A 171 2.66 13.52 8.32
C SER A 171 3.23 14.84 7.78
N PRO A 172 4.37 15.39 8.26
CA PRO A 172 4.92 16.62 7.70
C PRO A 172 5.25 16.53 6.21
N LEU A 173 5.65 15.34 5.71
CA LEU A 173 5.93 15.14 4.28
C LEU A 173 4.67 15.23 3.41
N SER A 174 3.50 14.84 3.93
CA SER A 174 2.25 14.79 3.18
C SER A 174 1.36 16.03 3.38
N TYR A 175 1.50 16.71 4.52
CA TYR A 175 0.63 17.82 4.91
C TYR A 175 1.30 19.21 4.83
N TYR A 176 2.32 19.32 3.99
CA TYR A 176 2.95 20.62 3.67
C TYR A 176 3.49 21.36 4.90
N GLN A 177 3.99 20.64 5.89
CA GLN A 177 4.61 21.22 7.07
C GLN A 177 6.10 21.47 6.83
N PRO A 178 6.68 22.58 7.36
CA PRO A 178 8.09 22.89 7.15
C PRO A 178 8.98 21.81 7.80
N LEU A 179 10.00 21.40 7.08
CA LEU A 179 11.02 20.44 7.53
C LEU A 179 12.41 21.01 7.27
N THR A 180 13.30 20.92 8.24
CA THR A 180 14.72 21.11 8.00
C THR A 180 15.28 19.92 7.22
N THR A 181 16.44 20.08 6.59
CA THR A 181 17.12 19.00 5.85
C THR A 181 17.34 17.77 6.74
N GLU A 182 17.78 17.98 7.97
CA GLU A 182 18.01 16.90 8.95
C GLU A 182 16.71 16.18 9.30
N GLN A 183 15.62 16.91 9.51
CA GLN A 183 14.29 16.32 9.80
C GLN A 183 13.76 15.53 8.61
N PHE A 184 14.04 15.97 7.39
CA PHE A 184 13.65 15.25 6.17
C PHE A 184 14.44 13.95 6.05
N GLU A 185 15.77 13.99 6.22
CA GLU A 185 16.65 12.82 6.12
C GLU A 185 16.29 11.72 7.13
N LYS A 186 15.91 12.07 8.35
CA LYS A 186 15.41 11.11 9.37
C LYS A 186 14.16 10.35 8.91
N ARG A 187 13.46 10.81 7.89
CA ARG A 187 12.25 10.19 7.31
C ARG A 187 12.54 9.33 6.09
N ILE A 188 13.78 9.26 5.64
CA ILE A 188 14.21 8.36 4.58
C ILE A 188 14.54 7.00 5.21
N TRP A 189 13.50 6.19 5.49
CA TRP A 189 13.72 4.87 6.07
C TRP A 189 14.11 3.82 5.04
N PHE A 190 13.72 4.02 3.79
CA PHE A 190 13.97 3.08 2.70
C PHE A 190 14.40 3.82 1.44
N ASP A 191 15.48 3.36 0.80
CA ASP A 191 16.02 3.97 -0.43
C ASP A 191 15.06 3.83 -1.61
N PHE A 192 14.23 2.79 -1.63
CA PHE A 192 13.26 2.58 -2.69
C PHE A 192 12.12 3.61 -2.68
N TRP A 193 11.88 4.33 -1.59
CA TRP A 193 10.93 5.45 -1.58
C TRP A 193 11.37 6.62 -2.45
N LYS A 194 12.67 6.72 -2.78
CA LYS A 194 13.25 7.77 -3.64
C LYS A 194 12.95 9.20 -3.17
N LEU A 195 12.83 9.40 -1.85
CA LEU A 195 12.70 10.72 -1.25
C LEU A 195 14.00 11.52 -1.47
N LYS A 196 13.88 12.74 -1.98
CA LYS A 196 15.03 13.63 -2.24
C LYS A 196 14.82 14.96 -1.53
N PRO A 197 15.72 15.37 -0.60
CA PRO A 197 15.65 16.69 0.00
C PRO A 197 16.01 17.75 -1.05
N ILE A 198 15.29 18.86 -1.03
CA ILE A 198 15.61 20.05 -1.83
C ILE A 198 16.64 20.86 -1.05
N LYS A 199 17.77 21.14 -1.66
CA LYS A 199 18.85 21.95 -1.11
C LYS A 199 18.67 23.43 -1.40
#